data_40e74e1ee0f56fca5808fc348afbd267
#
_entry.id   40e74e1ee0f56fca5808fc348afbd267
#
_cell.length_a   1.000
_cell.length_b   1.000
_cell.length_c   1.000
_cell.angle_alpha   90.00
_cell.angle_beta   90.00
_cell.angle_gamma   90.00
#
_symmetry.space_group_name_H-M   'P 1'
#
loop_
_entity.id
_entity.type
_entity.pdbx_description
1 polymer ?
#
loop_
_entity_poly.entity_id
_entity_poly.type
_entity_poly.pdbx_seq_one_letter_code
_entity_poly.pdbx_strand_id
1 'polypeptide(L)'
;MSDTEYRYLGAREEKEVERAKKDPKAFKPLYERYHGKIYGFLYKRVNDEDVAADLASQTFLNALLNLKKYEFRGLSFSAWLYRIAFNLSTDYFRQNKKQRTFFLDPERTSDLFLEVVETEEEHDELLIRELLLPSAMEVLTTKYLALLE
;
A
#
# COMPACT_ATOMS: atom_id res chain seq x y z
N MET A 1 -17.09 5.73 -13.08
CA MET A 1 -17.70 4.79 -12.11
C MET A 1 -18.55 5.55 -11.11
N SER A 2 -19.75 5.08 -10.81
CA SER A 2 -20.66 5.76 -9.88
C SER A 2 -20.34 5.43 -8.42
N ASP A 3 -20.81 6.25 -7.49
CA ASP A 3 -20.65 5.99 -6.05
C ASP A 3 -21.22 4.64 -5.64
N THR A 4 -22.32 4.22 -6.28
CA THR A 4 -22.94 2.94 -6.04
C THR A 4 -22.03 1.79 -6.46
N GLU A 5 -21.37 1.92 -7.59
CA GLU A 5 -20.41 0.92 -8.08
C GLU A 5 -19.21 0.80 -7.16
N TYR A 6 -18.68 1.93 -6.69
CA TYR A 6 -17.59 1.94 -5.72
C TYR A 6 -17.96 1.23 -4.43
N ARG A 7 -19.15 1.52 -3.91
CA ARG A 7 -19.64 0.86 -2.70
C ARG A 7 -19.77 -0.65 -2.89
N TYR A 8 -20.25 -1.05 -4.07
CA TYR A 8 -20.42 -2.46 -4.41
C TYR A 8 -19.06 -3.17 -4.48
N LEU A 9 -18.10 -2.56 -5.16
CA LEU A 9 -16.73 -3.11 -5.28
C LEU A 9 -16.03 -3.17 -3.92
N GLY A 10 -16.20 -2.13 -3.10
CA GLY A 10 -15.64 -2.11 -1.76
C GLY A 10 -16.22 -3.21 -0.86
N ALA A 11 -17.54 -3.42 -0.92
CA ALA A 11 -18.19 -4.47 -0.16
C ALA A 11 -17.74 -5.86 -0.62
N ARG A 12 -17.55 -6.05 -1.91
CA ARG A 12 -17.04 -7.30 -2.46
C ARG A 12 -15.62 -7.59 -2.00
N GLU A 13 -14.77 -6.59 -2.04
CA GLU A 13 -13.37 -6.72 -1.61
C GLU A 13 -13.27 -6.99 -0.11
N GLU A 14 -14.12 -6.34 0.69
CA GLU A 14 -14.22 -6.62 2.12
C GLU A 14 -14.51 -8.08 2.40
N LYS A 15 -15.44 -8.68 1.65
CA LYS A 15 -15.75 -10.11 1.76
C LYS A 15 -14.56 -10.98 1.35
N GLU A 16 -13.86 -10.61 0.30
CA GLU A 16 -12.64 -11.31 -0.13
C GLU A 16 -11.57 -11.29 0.97
N VAL A 17 -11.38 -10.14 1.61
CA VAL A 17 -10.43 -9.98 2.70
C VAL A 17 -10.84 -10.85 3.90
N GLU A 18 -12.11 -10.85 4.27
CA GLU A 18 -12.61 -11.66 5.39
C GLU A 18 -12.42 -13.15 5.14
N ARG A 19 -12.61 -13.61 3.90
CA ARG A 19 -12.32 -15.00 3.53
C ARG A 19 -10.84 -15.32 3.66
N ALA A 20 -9.99 -14.40 3.21
CA ALA A 20 -8.54 -14.58 3.26
C ALA A 20 -8.01 -14.61 4.69
N LYS A 21 -8.68 -13.93 5.63
CA LYS A 21 -8.35 -14.01 7.05
C LYS A 21 -8.52 -15.43 7.61
N LYS A 22 -9.49 -16.16 7.08
CA LYS A 22 -9.81 -17.53 7.52
C LYS A 22 -8.99 -18.59 6.78
N ASP A 23 -8.72 -18.32 5.49
CA ASP A 23 -8.01 -19.26 4.62
C ASP A 23 -7.00 -18.49 3.77
N PRO A 24 -5.69 -18.66 4.03
CA PRO A 24 -4.65 -17.96 3.26
C PRO A 24 -4.73 -18.18 1.76
N LYS A 25 -5.25 -19.32 1.30
CA LYS A 25 -5.42 -19.59 -0.13
C LYS A 25 -6.41 -18.64 -0.80
N ALA A 26 -7.36 -18.11 -0.04
CA ALA A 26 -8.34 -17.15 -0.54
C ALA A 26 -7.75 -15.75 -0.75
N PHE A 27 -6.48 -15.55 -0.42
CA PHE A 27 -5.76 -14.30 -0.67
C PHE A 27 -5.39 -14.13 -2.15
N LYS A 28 -5.37 -15.20 -2.93
CA LYS A 28 -4.93 -15.18 -4.33
C LYS A 28 -5.59 -14.09 -5.19
N PRO A 29 -6.91 -13.88 -5.16
CA PRO A 29 -7.53 -12.81 -5.96
C PRO A 29 -7.01 -11.41 -5.61
N LEU A 30 -6.75 -11.17 -4.34
CA LEU A 30 -6.19 -9.89 -3.89
C LEU A 30 -4.76 -9.71 -4.39
N TYR A 31 -3.96 -10.75 -4.29
CA TYR A 31 -2.60 -10.75 -4.80
C TYR A 31 -2.57 -10.46 -6.32
N GLU A 32 -3.37 -11.17 -7.09
CA GLU A 32 -3.42 -11.00 -8.55
C GLU A 32 -3.87 -9.60 -8.96
N ARG A 33 -4.80 -9.02 -8.20
CA ARG A 33 -5.32 -7.68 -8.48
C ARG A 33 -4.27 -6.60 -8.24
N TYR A 34 -3.47 -6.72 -7.18
CA TYR A 34 -2.60 -5.64 -6.72
C TYR A 34 -1.11 -5.86 -7.00
N HIS A 35 -0.68 -7.05 -7.36
CA HIS A 35 0.75 -7.36 -7.52
C HIS A 35 1.46 -6.42 -8.50
N GLY A 36 0.91 -6.26 -9.71
CA GLY A 36 1.52 -5.38 -10.72
C GLY A 36 1.55 -3.92 -10.29
N LYS A 37 0.51 -3.48 -9.60
CA LYS A 37 0.38 -2.09 -9.13
C LYS A 37 1.39 -1.78 -8.02
N ILE A 38 1.53 -2.68 -7.07
CA ILE A 38 2.50 -2.54 -5.98
C ILE A 38 3.92 -2.59 -6.52
N TYR A 39 4.21 -3.52 -7.44
CA TYR A 39 5.51 -3.58 -8.09
C TYR A 39 5.83 -2.27 -8.81
N GLY A 40 4.89 -1.74 -9.60
CA GLY A 40 5.09 -0.49 -10.34
C GLY A 40 5.35 0.69 -9.41
N PHE A 41 4.61 0.79 -8.32
CA PHE A 41 4.83 1.80 -7.30
C PHE A 41 6.24 1.72 -6.71
N LEU A 42 6.66 0.53 -6.34
CA LEU A 42 7.99 0.30 -5.75
C LEU A 42 9.11 0.56 -6.77
N TYR A 43 8.92 0.12 -8.01
CA TYR A 43 9.89 0.36 -9.07
C TYR A 43 10.14 1.86 -9.29
N LYS A 44 9.07 2.66 -9.30
CA LYS A 44 9.21 4.11 -9.44
C LYS A 44 9.99 4.73 -8.29
N ARG A 45 9.91 4.16 -7.10
CA ARG A 45 10.60 4.67 -5.93
C ARG A 45 12.07 4.26 -5.88
N VAL A 46 12.36 2.98 -6.13
CA VAL A 46 13.72 2.44 -5.94
C VAL A 46 14.54 2.40 -7.23
N ASN A 47 13.88 2.46 -8.38
CA ASN A 47 14.49 2.43 -9.71
C ASN A 47 15.46 1.25 -9.91
N ASP A 48 15.06 0.08 -9.40
CA ASP A 48 15.83 -1.16 -9.49
C ASP A 48 14.84 -2.32 -9.52
N GLU A 49 14.87 -3.11 -10.58
CA GLU A 49 13.91 -4.20 -10.81
C GLU A 49 13.97 -5.27 -9.71
N ASP A 50 15.18 -5.66 -9.31
CA ASP A 50 15.34 -6.72 -8.33
C ASP A 50 14.91 -6.26 -6.94
N VAL A 51 15.26 -5.04 -6.57
CA VAL A 51 14.84 -4.45 -5.30
C VAL A 51 13.31 -4.28 -5.27
N ALA A 52 12.73 -3.77 -6.35
CA ALA A 52 11.28 -3.60 -6.44
C ALA A 52 10.55 -4.95 -6.32
N ALA A 53 11.03 -5.99 -6.98
CA ALA A 53 10.45 -7.32 -6.89
C ALA A 53 10.53 -7.89 -5.47
N ASP A 54 11.68 -7.72 -4.82
CA ASP A 54 11.87 -8.17 -3.46
C ASP A 54 10.95 -7.44 -2.48
N LEU A 55 10.88 -6.11 -2.57
CA LEU A 55 10.01 -5.31 -1.72
C LEU A 55 8.52 -5.61 -1.98
N ALA A 56 8.15 -5.88 -3.23
CA ALA A 56 6.77 -6.28 -3.55
C ALA A 56 6.43 -7.62 -2.88
N SER A 57 7.32 -8.59 -2.94
CA SER A 57 7.14 -9.87 -2.26
C SER A 57 7.02 -9.70 -0.75
N GLN A 58 7.86 -8.88 -0.15
CA GLN A 58 7.77 -8.55 1.28
C GLN A 58 6.46 -7.86 1.64
N THR A 59 5.98 -6.97 0.75
CA THR A 59 4.70 -6.27 0.96
C THR A 59 3.56 -7.27 1.10
N PHE A 60 3.46 -8.21 0.18
CA PHE A 60 2.37 -9.20 0.22
C PHE A 60 2.54 -10.20 1.35
N LEU A 61 3.75 -10.59 1.68
CA LEU A 61 3.99 -11.44 2.82
C LEU A 61 3.57 -10.75 4.12
N ASN A 62 3.97 -9.51 4.31
CA ASN A 62 3.57 -8.72 5.49
C ASN A 62 2.07 -8.52 5.54
N ALA A 63 1.44 -8.25 4.40
CA ALA A 63 -0.01 -8.11 4.31
C ALA A 63 -0.71 -9.41 4.74
N LEU A 64 -0.25 -10.54 4.24
CA LEU A 64 -0.82 -11.85 4.59
C LEU A 64 -0.65 -12.16 6.08
N LEU A 65 0.54 -11.94 6.62
CA LEU A 65 0.83 -12.21 8.02
C LEU A 65 0.05 -11.31 8.98
N ASN A 66 -0.29 -10.10 8.56
CA ASN A 66 -0.98 -9.12 9.39
C ASN A 66 -2.44 -8.89 8.97
N LEU A 67 -2.96 -9.72 8.08
CA LEU A 67 -4.30 -9.55 7.53
C LEU A 67 -5.39 -9.56 8.60
N LYS A 68 -5.23 -10.36 9.64
CA LYS A 68 -6.18 -10.44 10.76
C LYS A 68 -6.29 -9.13 11.53
N LYS A 69 -5.26 -8.29 11.49
CA LYS A 69 -5.22 -6.98 12.16
C LYS A 69 -5.87 -5.89 11.31
N TYR A 70 -6.02 -6.13 10.00
CA TYR A 70 -6.64 -5.16 9.11
C TYR A 70 -8.14 -5.08 9.38
N GLU A 71 -8.65 -3.87 9.52
CA GLU A 71 -10.07 -3.60 9.65
C GLU A 71 -10.48 -2.53 8.64
N PHE A 72 -11.62 -2.77 7.98
CA PHE A 72 -12.16 -1.83 6.99
C PHE A 72 -12.87 -0.67 7.71
N ARG A 73 -12.07 0.26 8.23
CA ARG A 73 -12.55 1.45 8.95
C ARG A 73 -11.98 2.71 8.31
N GLY A 74 -12.57 3.13 7.18
CA GLY A 74 -12.13 4.30 6.47
C GLY A 74 -10.79 4.18 5.76
N LEU A 75 -10.17 3.02 5.79
CA LEU A 75 -8.95 2.71 5.09
C LEU A 75 -9.20 1.50 4.17
N SER A 76 -9.18 1.72 2.86
CA SER A 76 -9.37 0.64 1.91
C SER A 76 -8.21 -0.36 1.96
N PHE A 77 -8.46 -1.59 1.51
CA PHE A 77 -7.43 -2.61 1.45
C PHE A 77 -6.24 -2.16 0.58
N SER A 78 -6.51 -1.53 -0.56
CA SER A 78 -5.44 -1.01 -1.43
C SER A 78 -4.60 0.04 -0.74
N ALA A 79 -5.21 0.98 -0.03
CA ALA A 79 -4.48 2.00 0.73
C ALA A 79 -3.59 1.38 1.79
N TRP A 80 -4.08 0.36 2.47
CA TRP A 80 -3.30 -0.38 3.47
C TRP A 80 -2.10 -1.08 2.84
N LEU A 81 -2.29 -1.73 1.68
CA LEU A 81 -1.19 -2.36 0.94
C LEU A 81 -0.13 -1.36 0.52
N TYR A 82 -0.54 -0.23 -0.07
CA TYR A 82 0.40 0.82 -0.49
C TYR A 82 1.17 1.36 0.70
N ARG A 83 0.53 1.44 1.86
CA ARG A 83 1.19 1.89 3.08
C ARG A 83 2.28 0.94 3.51
N ILE A 84 2.01 -0.37 3.45
CA ILE A 84 3.02 -1.39 3.75
C ILE A 84 4.21 -1.25 2.78
N ALA A 85 3.92 -1.15 1.48
CA ALA A 85 4.95 -0.99 0.45
C ALA A 85 5.78 0.27 0.67
N PHE A 86 5.13 1.38 0.98
CA PHE A 86 5.80 2.64 1.27
C PHE A 86 6.75 2.50 2.45
N ASN A 87 6.29 1.91 3.54
CA ASN A 87 7.11 1.74 4.74
C ASN A 87 8.31 0.84 4.49
N LEU A 88 8.13 -0.24 3.74
CA LEU A 88 9.25 -1.12 3.38
C LEU A 88 10.28 -0.40 2.50
N SER A 89 9.83 0.41 1.56
CA SER A 89 10.75 1.19 0.74
C SER A 89 11.48 2.26 1.56
N THR A 90 10.80 2.85 2.55
CA THR A 90 11.42 3.77 3.50
C THR A 90 12.55 3.09 4.28
N ASP A 91 12.30 1.89 4.78
CA ASP A 91 13.30 1.11 5.51
C ASP A 91 14.48 0.75 4.60
N TYR A 92 14.20 0.39 3.37
CA TYR A 92 15.24 0.13 2.38
C TYR A 92 16.16 1.34 2.20
N PHE A 93 15.60 2.53 2.07
CA PHE A 93 16.38 3.75 1.89
C PHE A 93 17.14 4.15 3.16
N ARG A 94 16.60 3.87 4.32
CA ARG A 94 17.33 4.09 5.59
C ARG A 94 18.59 3.24 5.68
N GLN A 95 18.51 2.01 5.19
CA GLN A 95 19.65 1.10 5.15
C GLN A 95 20.63 1.47 4.06
N ASN A 96 20.17 2.14 3.00
CA ASN A 96 20.98 2.52 1.85
C ASN A 96 21.22 4.03 1.83
N LYS A 97 22.22 4.49 2.60
CA LYS A 97 22.49 5.92 2.87
C LYS A 97 22.70 6.76 1.62
N LYS A 98 23.16 6.20 0.50
CA LYS A 98 23.42 6.95 -0.74
C LYS A 98 22.16 7.53 -1.38
N GLN A 99 21.00 6.93 -1.11
CA GLN A 99 19.74 7.34 -1.70
C GLN A 99 18.84 8.08 -0.71
N ARG A 100 19.32 8.28 0.52
CA ARG A 100 18.54 8.85 1.61
C ARG A 100 17.99 10.24 1.31
N THR A 101 18.84 11.11 0.73
CA THR A 101 18.46 12.50 0.45
C THR A 101 17.33 12.59 -0.59
N PHE A 102 17.43 11.79 -1.63
CA PHE A 102 16.38 11.71 -2.67
C PHE A 102 15.08 11.23 -2.09
N PHE A 103 15.16 10.24 -1.21
CA PHE A 103 14.00 9.57 -0.65
C PHE A 103 13.23 10.43 0.34
N LEU A 104 13.92 11.29 1.10
CA LEU A 104 13.30 12.08 2.17
C LEU A 104 12.58 13.34 1.69
N ASP A 105 12.45 13.56 0.38
CA ASP A 105 11.62 14.64 -0.17
C ASP A 105 10.13 14.25 -0.07
N PRO A 106 9.36 14.82 0.89
CA PRO A 106 7.97 14.44 1.09
C PRO A 106 7.07 14.77 -0.09
N GLU A 107 7.30 15.89 -0.76
CA GLU A 107 6.52 16.32 -1.93
C GLU A 107 6.66 15.32 -3.06
N ARG A 108 7.88 14.96 -3.40
CA ARG A 108 8.17 14.01 -4.47
C ARG A 108 7.62 12.63 -4.18
N THR A 109 7.73 12.20 -2.93
CA THR A 109 7.20 10.91 -2.50
C THR A 109 5.68 10.87 -2.60
N SER A 110 5.02 11.93 -2.17
CA SER A 110 3.56 12.06 -2.26
C SER A 110 3.09 12.08 -3.72
N ASP A 111 3.81 12.80 -4.59
CA ASP A 111 3.48 12.88 -6.01
C ASP A 111 3.60 11.52 -6.69
N LEU A 112 4.64 10.76 -6.42
CA LEU A 112 4.82 9.41 -6.95
C LEU A 112 3.72 8.47 -6.48
N PHE A 113 3.35 8.55 -5.22
CA PHE A 113 2.29 7.74 -4.66
C PHE A 113 0.95 8.05 -5.32
N LEU A 114 0.61 9.33 -5.43
CA LEU A 114 -0.62 9.78 -6.06
C LEU A 114 -0.68 9.42 -7.54
N GLU A 115 0.44 9.53 -8.26
CA GLU A 115 0.52 9.17 -9.67
C GLU A 115 0.12 7.72 -9.90
N VAL A 116 0.61 6.82 -9.06
CA VAL A 116 0.27 5.40 -9.16
C VAL A 116 -1.19 5.15 -8.81
N VAL A 117 -1.67 5.78 -7.76
CA VAL A 117 -3.04 5.58 -7.25
C VAL A 117 -4.09 6.18 -8.18
N GLU A 118 -3.84 7.35 -8.76
CA GLU A 118 -4.77 8.02 -9.67
C GLU A 118 -5.10 7.19 -10.91
N THR A 119 -4.21 6.28 -11.30
CA THR A 119 -4.46 5.40 -12.43
C THR A 119 -5.39 4.23 -12.10
N GLU A 120 -5.76 4.06 -10.82
CA GLU A 120 -6.49 2.88 -10.38
C GLU A 120 -7.95 3.15 -10.06
N GLU A 121 -8.22 3.99 -9.06
CA GLU A 121 -9.59 4.25 -8.61
C GLU A 121 -9.72 5.66 -8.04
N GLU A 122 -10.56 6.49 -8.66
CA GLU A 122 -10.83 7.85 -8.17
C GLU A 122 -11.41 7.87 -6.76
N HIS A 123 -12.12 6.82 -6.39
CA HIS A 123 -12.75 6.71 -5.07
C HIS A 123 -11.73 6.69 -3.93
N ASP A 124 -10.63 5.96 -4.09
CA ASP A 124 -9.58 5.87 -3.08
C ASP A 124 -8.67 7.09 -3.08
N GLU A 125 -8.68 7.89 -4.14
CA GLU A 125 -7.80 9.04 -4.30
C GLU A 125 -7.93 10.04 -3.14
N LEU A 126 -9.15 10.44 -2.80
CA LEU A 126 -9.39 11.40 -1.73
C LEU A 126 -8.91 10.87 -0.38
N LEU A 127 -9.20 9.61 -0.10
CA LEU A 127 -8.76 8.96 1.12
C LEU A 127 -7.24 8.87 1.19
N ILE A 128 -6.61 8.49 0.08
CA ILE A 128 -5.17 8.36 0.00
C ILE A 128 -4.48 9.71 0.10
N ARG A 129 -5.04 10.77 -0.51
CA ARG A 129 -4.51 12.12 -0.37
C ARG A 129 -4.53 12.60 1.08
N GLU A 130 -5.60 12.32 1.81
CA GLU A 130 -5.67 12.62 3.24
C GLU A 130 -4.60 11.86 4.02
N LEU A 131 -4.39 10.59 3.70
CA LEU A 131 -3.37 9.76 4.34
C LEU A 131 -1.96 10.22 4.03
N LEU A 132 -1.75 10.91 2.92
CA LEU A 132 -0.44 11.40 2.48
C LEU A 132 -0.11 12.81 2.97
N LEU A 133 -1.02 13.50 3.64
CA LEU A 133 -0.71 14.78 4.29
C LEU A 133 0.42 14.55 5.31
N PRO A 134 1.40 15.46 5.40
CA PRO A 134 2.59 15.24 6.23
C PRO A 134 2.28 14.83 7.67
N SER A 135 1.29 15.47 8.30
CA SER A 135 0.88 15.12 9.67
C SER A 135 0.24 13.74 9.75
N ALA A 136 -0.59 13.40 8.77
CA ALA A 136 -1.23 12.09 8.70
C ALA A 136 -0.23 10.98 8.41
N MET A 137 0.73 11.23 7.52
CA MET A 137 1.79 10.28 7.21
C MET A 137 2.63 9.92 8.43
N GLU A 138 3.00 10.90 9.23
CA GLU A 138 3.79 10.68 10.43
C GLU A 138 3.06 9.77 11.42
N VAL A 139 1.80 10.07 11.69
CA VAL A 139 0.96 9.27 12.60
C VAL A 139 0.75 7.86 12.05
N LEU A 140 0.44 7.74 10.76
CA LEU A 140 0.18 6.47 10.12
C LEU A 140 1.44 5.61 10.02
N THR A 141 2.59 6.22 9.74
CA THR A 141 3.87 5.50 9.69
C THR A 141 4.16 4.85 11.03
N THR A 142 3.98 5.58 12.13
CA THR A 142 4.16 5.04 13.47
C THR A 142 3.21 3.88 13.74
N LYS A 143 1.94 4.05 13.38
CA LYS A 143 0.91 3.03 13.57
C LYS A 143 1.18 1.76 12.76
N TYR A 144 1.57 1.91 11.49
CA TYR A 144 1.82 0.76 10.62
C TYR A 144 3.16 0.09 10.87
N LEU A 145 4.16 0.80 11.38
CA LEU A 145 5.39 0.17 11.83
C LEU A 145 5.13 -0.84 12.94
N ALA A 146 4.20 -0.54 13.83
CA ALA A 146 3.80 -1.49 14.87
C ALA A 146 3.16 -2.76 14.30
N LEU A 147 2.51 -2.67 13.13
CA LEU A 147 1.92 -3.82 12.44
C LEU A 147 2.95 -4.68 11.71
N LEU A 148 4.09 -4.09 11.33
CA LEU A 148 5.13 -4.78 10.57
C LEU A 148 6.17 -5.46 11.47
N GLU A 149 6.17 -5.14 12.73
CA GLU A 149 6.95 -5.79 13.76
C GLU A 149 6.23 -7.06 14.24
#